data_353850c4d7b7566c99db3ad88294c3dd
#
_entry.id   353850c4d7b7566c99db3ad88294c3dd
#
_cell.length_a   1.000
_cell.length_b   1.000
_cell.length_c   1.000
_cell.angle_alpha   90.00
_cell.angle_beta   90.00
_cell.angle_gamma   90.00
#
_symmetry.space_group_name_H-M   'P 1'
#
loop_
_entity.id
_entity.type
_entity.pdbx_description
1 polymer ?
#
loop_
_entity_poly.entity_id
_entity_poly.type
_entity_poly.pdbx_seq_one_letter_code
_entity_poly.pdbx_strand_id
1 'polypeptide(L)'
;MSVHYDVDKDVLYAAAAFHDTGLVDGREVHHLSSGRIVRNDPNLRNWFTPEQIETIAQATEDHRASNGNEPRSIYGKIVAEADRDIEPMRILRRTVQYGMEHYPELDKEGHWQRMLAHLAEKYDYGGYLKLYVPESRNAANLQALRNIIHDPERLRNIFEALYEQERQDTHVPPIASMLKK
;
A
#
# COMPACT_ATOMS: atom_id res chain seq x y z
N MET A 1 -8.08 -0.03 -15.07
CA MET A 1 -7.79 -1.48 -14.90
C MET A 1 -8.95 -2.37 -15.33
N SER A 2 -10.16 -2.21 -14.83
CA SER A 2 -11.32 -3.06 -15.19
C SER A 2 -11.72 -3.06 -16.68
N VAL A 3 -11.31 -2.09 -17.47
CA VAL A 3 -11.59 -2.03 -18.92
C VAL A 3 -10.87 -3.11 -19.75
N HIS A 4 -9.84 -3.72 -19.20
CA HIS A 4 -9.05 -4.76 -19.87
C HIS A 4 -9.49 -6.19 -19.50
N TYR A 5 -10.41 -6.32 -18.56
CA TYR A 5 -10.85 -7.59 -18.02
C TYR A 5 -12.37 -7.71 -18.07
N ASP A 6 -12.86 -8.89 -18.43
CA ASP A 6 -14.28 -9.21 -18.34
C ASP A 6 -14.65 -9.50 -16.88
N VAL A 7 -15.11 -8.45 -16.19
CA VAL A 7 -15.49 -8.49 -14.78
C VAL A 7 -16.80 -7.77 -14.54
N ASP A 8 -17.58 -8.27 -13.61
CA ASP A 8 -18.74 -7.57 -13.08
C ASP A 8 -18.26 -6.35 -12.28
N LYS A 9 -18.62 -5.15 -12.78
CA LYS A 9 -18.15 -3.89 -12.20
C LYS A 9 -18.74 -3.62 -10.82
N ASP A 10 -19.96 -4.06 -10.56
CA ASP A 10 -20.64 -3.85 -9.28
C ASP A 10 -19.99 -4.74 -8.21
N VAL A 11 -19.66 -5.99 -8.54
CA VAL A 11 -18.88 -6.89 -7.67
C VAL A 11 -17.50 -6.29 -7.37
N LEU A 12 -16.81 -5.79 -8.40
CA LEU A 12 -15.48 -5.18 -8.24
C LEU A 12 -15.55 -3.91 -7.38
N TYR A 13 -16.55 -3.07 -7.62
CA TYR A 13 -16.76 -1.84 -6.84
C TYR A 13 -17.03 -2.15 -5.36
N ALA A 14 -17.92 -3.13 -5.11
CA ALA A 14 -18.22 -3.57 -3.75
C ALA A 14 -16.95 -4.11 -3.06
N ALA A 15 -16.15 -4.95 -3.73
CA ALA A 15 -14.90 -5.46 -3.19
C ALA A 15 -13.93 -4.33 -2.84
N ALA A 16 -13.79 -3.33 -3.72
CA ALA A 16 -12.96 -2.15 -3.47
C ALA A 16 -13.50 -1.28 -2.30
N ALA A 17 -14.83 -1.16 -2.16
CA ALA A 17 -15.43 -0.39 -1.06
C ALA A 17 -15.26 -1.07 0.30
N PHE A 18 -15.29 -2.39 0.34
CA PHE A 18 -15.22 -3.16 1.58
C PHE A 18 -13.81 -3.57 2.01
N HIS A 19 -12.76 -3.39 1.17
CA HIS A 19 -11.44 -4.00 1.39
C HIS A 19 -10.83 -3.68 2.77
N ASP A 20 -11.03 -2.48 3.29
CA ASP A 20 -10.46 -1.98 4.55
C ASP A 20 -11.47 -1.86 5.71
N THR A 21 -12.71 -2.30 5.53
CA THR A 21 -13.76 -2.19 6.57
C THR A 21 -13.42 -2.95 7.86
N GLY A 22 -12.55 -3.96 7.76
CA GLY A 22 -12.05 -4.73 8.90
C GLY A 22 -10.94 -4.08 9.72
N LEU A 23 -10.50 -2.84 9.41
CA LEU A 23 -9.44 -2.14 10.15
C LEU A 23 -9.78 -1.95 11.64
N VAL A 24 -11.05 -2.01 12.02
CA VAL A 24 -11.51 -1.97 13.42
C VAL A 24 -10.94 -3.11 14.27
N ASP A 25 -10.57 -4.25 13.65
CA ASP A 25 -9.98 -5.40 14.32
C ASP A 25 -8.44 -5.38 14.33
N GLY A 26 -7.85 -4.32 13.78
CA GLY A 26 -6.40 -4.14 13.71
C GLY A 26 -5.80 -4.46 12.34
N ARG A 27 -4.69 -3.78 12.08
CA ARG A 27 -4.04 -3.76 10.75
C ARG A 27 -3.53 -5.14 10.29
N GLU A 28 -3.22 -6.04 11.21
CA GLU A 28 -2.67 -7.36 10.86
C GLU A 28 -3.71 -8.30 10.28
N VAL A 29 -4.95 -8.21 10.75
CA VAL A 29 -6.04 -9.13 10.42
C VAL A 29 -7.17 -8.47 9.62
N HIS A 30 -7.08 -7.15 9.34
CA HIS A 30 -8.18 -6.39 8.72
C HIS A 30 -8.73 -7.02 7.45
N HIS A 31 -7.88 -7.57 6.60
CA HIS A 31 -8.29 -8.21 5.36
C HIS A 31 -9.22 -9.40 5.59
N LEU A 32 -8.92 -10.27 6.58
CA LEU A 32 -9.79 -11.39 6.96
C LEU A 32 -11.09 -10.88 7.59
N SER A 33 -11.00 -9.86 8.43
CA SER A 33 -12.16 -9.22 9.05
C SER A 33 -13.05 -8.56 8.02
N SER A 34 -12.50 -7.92 6.99
CA SER A 34 -13.25 -7.35 5.86
C SER A 34 -14.05 -8.44 5.12
N GLY A 35 -13.42 -9.57 4.80
CA GLY A 35 -14.12 -10.71 4.18
C GLY A 35 -15.24 -11.26 5.06
N ARG A 36 -15.01 -11.35 6.38
CA ARG A 36 -16.06 -11.75 7.34
C ARG A 36 -17.22 -10.76 7.38
N ILE A 37 -16.94 -9.46 7.38
CA ILE A 37 -17.97 -8.39 7.33
C ILE A 37 -18.81 -8.55 6.08
N VAL A 38 -18.20 -8.71 4.91
CA VAL A 38 -18.91 -8.92 3.63
C VAL A 38 -19.86 -10.12 3.69
N ARG A 39 -19.38 -11.27 4.16
CA ARG A 39 -20.22 -12.49 4.23
C ARG A 39 -21.42 -12.36 5.17
N ASN A 40 -21.30 -11.55 6.21
CA ASN A 40 -22.31 -11.38 7.25
C ASN A 40 -23.22 -10.17 7.04
N ASP A 41 -22.96 -9.30 6.05
CA ASP A 41 -23.82 -8.16 5.77
C ASP A 41 -25.12 -8.61 5.06
N PRO A 42 -26.28 -8.54 5.75
CA PRO A 42 -27.54 -8.98 5.16
C PRO A 42 -27.99 -8.08 4.01
N ASN A 43 -27.53 -6.82 3.96
CA ASN A 43 -27.95 -5.88 2.94
C ASN A 43 -27.36 -6.21 1.56
N LEU A 44 -26.19 -6.84 1.51
CA LEU A 44 -25.56 -7.24 0.25
C LEU A 44 -26.43 -8.25 -0.53
N ARG A 45 -27.22 -9.06 0.17
CA ARG A 45 -28.15 -10.03 -0.45
C ARG A 45 -29.27 -9.40 -1.26
N ASN A 46 -29.50 -8.09 -1.10
CA ASN A 46 -30.47 -7.36 -1.90
C ASN A 46 -29.93 -7.03 -3.31
N TRP A 47 -28.61 -7.12 -3.51
CA TRP A 47 -27.91 -6.65 -4.70
C TRP A 47 -27.07 -7.73 -5.38
N PHE A 48 -26.59 -8.71 -4.60
CA PHE A 48 -25.64 -9.73 -5.05
C PHE A 48 -26.11 -11.15 -4.71
N THR A 49 -25.81 -12.07 -5.61
CA THR A 49 -26.00 -13.51 -5.34
C THR A 49 -25.02 -14.00 -4.26
N PRO A 50 -25.27 -15.16 -3.64
CA PRO A 50 -24.33 -15.74 -2.68
C PRO A 50 -22.93 -15.93 -3.26
N GLU A 51 -22.81 -16.31 -4.53
CA GLU A 51 -21.56 -16.50 -5.25
C GLU A 51 -20.81 -15.17 -5.47
N GLN A 52 -21.54 -14.11 -5.79
CA GLN A 52 -20.98 -12.76 -5.92
C GLN A 52 -20.50 -12.24 -4.57
N ILE A 53 -21.26 -12.45 -3.49
CA ILE A 53 -20.85 -12.07 -2.11
C ILE A 53 -19.57 -12.80 -1.72
N GLU A 54 -19.46 -14.10 -2.02
CA GLU A 54 -18.23 -14.83 -1.75
C GLU A 54 -17.05 -14.30 -2.57
N THR A 55 -17.26 -13.95 -3.85
CA THR A 55 -16.24 -13.31 -4.69
C THR A 55 -15.77 -11.97 -4.12
N ILE A 56 -16.70 -11.13 -3.65
CA ILE A 56 -16.41 -9.85 -2.98
C ILE A 56 -15.58 -10.12 -1.72
N ALA A 57 -16.00 -11.06 -0.86
CA ALA A 57 -15.31 -11.39 0.37
C ALA A 57 -13.89 -11.88 0.10
N GLN A 58 -13.72 -12.79 -0.87
CA GLN A 58 -12.40 -13.28 -1.25
C GLN A 58 -11.50 -12.17 -1.80
N ALA A 59 -12.04 -11.26 -2.61
CA ALA A 59 -11.26 -10.15 -3.14
C ALA A 59 -10.81 -9.18 -2.04
N THR A 60 -11.64 -8.95 -1.01
CA THR A 60 -11.25 -8.16 0.16
C THR A 60 -10.18 -8.85 1.01
N GLU A 61 -10.20 -10.19 1.11
CA GLU A 61 -9.16 -10.95 1.83
C GLU A 61 -7.82 -10.96 1.09
N ASP A 62 -7.86 -10.94 -0.23
CA ASP A 62 -6.68 -11.10 -1.10
C ASP A 62 -5.90 -9.81 -1.32
N HIS A 63 -6.43 -8.62 -0.93
CA HIS A 63 -5.81 -7.34 -1.29
C HIS A 63 -4.46 -7.07 -0.62
N ARG A 64 -4.20 -7.68 0.55
CA ARG A 64 -3.02 -7.36 1.36
C ARG A 64 -1.71 -7.84 0.71
N ALA A 65 -0.79 -6.91 0.42
CA ALA A 65 0.47 -7.20 -0.26
C ALA A 65 1.39 -8.17 0.51
N SER A 66 1.36 -8.14 1.85
CA SER A 66 2.21 -8.98 2.71
C SER A 66 1.65 -10.38 2.97
N ASN A 67 0.51 -10.75 2.36
CA ASN A 67 -0.11 -12.06 2.56
C ASN A 67 0.71 -13.23 1.96
N GLY A 68 1.63 -12.93 1.06
CA GLY A 68 2.48 -13.94 0.41
C GLY A 68 1.76 -14.82 -0.62
N ASN A 69 0.44 -14.92 -0.57
CA ASN A 69 -0.37 -15.71 -1.48
C ASN A 69 -0.81 -14.89 -2.70
N GLU A 70 -0.90 -15.55 -3.84
CA GLU A 70 -1.50 -14.95 -5.03
C GLU A 70 -3.00 -14.80 -4.82
N PRO A 71 -3.60 -13.64 -5.20
CA PRO A 71 -5.05 -13.47 -5.15
C PRO A 71 -5.80 -14.54 -5.95
N ARG A 72 -6.86 -15.10 -5.34
CA ARG A 72 -7.63 -16.24 -5.85
C ARG A 72 -8.37 -15.97 -7.16
N SER A 73 -8.66 -14.71 -7.45
CA SER A 73 -9.45 -14.32 -8.61
C SER A 73 -8.93 -13.05 -9.25
N ILE A 74 -9.41 -12.75 -10.48
CA ILE A 74 -9.13 -11.47 -11.13
C ILE A 74 -9.64 -10.29 -10.31
N TYR A 75 -10.74 -10.44 -9.58
CA TYR A 75 -11.26 -9.41 -8.67
C TYR A 75 -10.27 -9.09 -7.56
N GLY A 76 -9.73 -10.12 -6.89
CA GLY A 76 -8.69 -9.96 -5.88
C GLY A 76 -7.42 -9.31 -6.45
N LYS A 77 -7.00 -9.71 -7.66
CA LYS A 77 -5.85 -9.10 -8.35
C LYS A 77 -6.04 -7.61 -8.62
N ILE A 78 -7.22 -7.22 -9.13
CA ILE A 78 -7.51 -5.81 -9.43
C ILE A 78 -7.63 -4.99 -8.14
N VAL A 79 -8.30 -5.49 -7.09
CA VAL A 79 -8.43 -4.80 -5.81
C VAL A 79 -7.05 -4.63 -5.17
N ALA A 80 -6.25 -5.70 -5.10
CA ALA A 80 -4.90 -5.66 -4.58
C ALA A 80 -4.00 -4.67 -5.34
N GLU A 81 -4.14 -4.61 -6.66
CA GLU A 81 -3.38 -3.67 -7.50
C GLU A 81 -3.84 -2.22 -7.30
N ALA A 82 -5.16 -2.00 -7.17
CA ALA A 82 -5.74 -0.67 -6.98
C ALA A 82 -5.40 -0.06 -5.61
N ASP A 83 -5.32 -0.89 -4.57
CA ASP A 83 -4.91 -0.47 -3.22
C ASP A 83 -3.43 -0.04 -3.15
N ARG A 84 -2.60 -0.51 -4.07
CA ARG A 84 -1.19 -0.13 -4.12
C ARG A 84 -1.00 1.24 -4.77
N ASP A 85 -0.52 2.20 -3.98
CA ASP A 85 -0.11 3.51 -4.48
C ASP A 85 1.42 3.52 -4.65
N ILE A 86 1.87 3.17 -5.84
CA ILE A 86 3.29 3.14 -6.17
C ILE A 86 3.65 4.42 -6.93
N GLU A 87 3.98 5.47 -6.19
CA GLU A 87 4.58 6.69 -6.70
C GLU A 87 5.99 6.79 -6.12
N PRO A 88 7.07 6.81 -6.96
CA PRO A 88 8.44 6.68 -6.48
C PRO A 88 8.84 7.67 -5.40
N MET A 89 8.62 8.95 -5.62
CA MET A 89 9.02 9.98 -4.66
C MET A 89 8.22 9.92 -3.36
N ARG A 90 6.94 9.55 -3.44
CA ARG A 90 6.09 9.35 -2.27
C ARG A 90 6.56 8.15 -1.43
N ILE A 91 6.93 7.04 -2.08
CA ILE A 91 7.48 5.87 -1.39
C ILE A 91 8.78 6.24 -0.67
N LEU A 92 9.71 6.90 -1.37
CA LEU A 92 10.98 7.30 -0.79
C LEU A 92 10.79 8.24 0.41
N ARG A 93 9.93 9.26 0.27
CA ARG A 93 9.60 10.19 1.36
C ARG A 93 8.97 9.47 2.55
N ARG A 94 7.95 8.65 2.33
CA ARG A 94 7.28 7.89 3.41
C ARG A 94 8.24 6.94 4.13
N THR A 95 9.21 6.37 3.40
CA THR A 95 10.22 5.49 4.00
C THR A 95 11.15 6.28 4.94
N VAL A 96 11.53 7.51 4.58
CA VAL A 96 12.31 8.41 5.44
C VAL A 96 11.47 8.83 6.65
N GLN A 97 10.25 9.34 6.44
CA GLN A 97 9.33 9.77 7.51
C GLN A 97 9.10 8.67 8.54
N TYR A 98 8.75 7.47 8.06
CA TYR A 98 8.54 6.31 8.93
C TYR A 98 9.79 5.97 9.75
N GLY A 99 10.97 6.07 9.12
CA GLY A 99 12.22 5.86 9.82
C GLY A 99 12.42 6.83 10.96
N MET A 100 12.30 8.12 10.69
CA MET A 100 12.50 9.19 11.68
C MET A 100 11.48 9.13 12.82
N GLU A 101 10.25 8.72 12.53
CA GLU A 101 9.18 8.60 13.53
C GLU A 101 9.36 7.37 14.45
N HIS A 102 9.72 6.22 13.89
CA HIS A 102 9.70 4.93 14.60
C HIS A 102 11.08 4.48 15.11
N TYR A 103 12.17 5.09 14.63
CA TYR A 103 13.54 4.78 14.99
C TYR A 103 14.34 6.06 15.28
N PRO A 104 13.85 6.90 16.23
CA PRO A 104 14.46 8.21 16.50
C PRO A 104 15.90 8.13 17.05
N GLU A 105 16.32 6.95 17.48
CA GLU A 105 17.67 6.67 17.97
C GLU A 105 18.71 6.54 16.86
N LEU A 106 18.27 6.34 15.61
CA LEU A 106 19.18 6.21 14.48
C LEU A 106 19.74 7.56 14.05
N ASP A 107 21.03 7.58 13.73
CA ASP A 107 21.63 8.70 13.04
C ASP A 107 21.26 8.69 11.53
N LYS A 108 21.72 9.69 10.80
CA LYS A 108 21.45 9.83 9.35
C LYS A 108 21.89 8.60 8.55
N GLU A 109 23.05 8.02 8.89
CA GLU A 109 23.54 6.84 8.20
C GLU A 109 22.71 5.59 8.56
N GLY A 110 22.28 5.44 9.79
CA GLY A 110 21.38 4.39 10.23
C GLY A 110 20.04 4.45 9.48
N HIS A 111 19.45 5.63 9.29
CA HIS A 111 18.25 5.83 8.48
C HIS A 111 18.48 5.47 7.01
N TRP A 112 19.65 5.79 6.46
CA TRP A 112 20.02 5.40 5.11
C TRP A 112 20.06 3.89 4.94
N GLN A 113 20.76 3.18 5.82
CA GLN A 113 20.87 1.71 5.77
C GLN A 113 19.49 1.05 5.93
N ARG A 114 18.67 1.56 6.85
CA ARG A 114 17.28 1.10 7.02
C ARG A 114 16.45 1.29 5.74
N MET A 115 16.59 2.45 5.07
CA MET A 115 15.90 2.73 3.82
C MET A 115 16.32 1.74 2.73
N LEU A 116 17.62 1.50 2.55
CA LEU A 116 18.13 0.52 1.58
C LEU A 116 17.56 -0.86 1.82
N ALA A 117 17.60 -1.34 3.07
CA ALA A 117 17.06 -2.64 3.44
C ALA A 117 15.56 -2.75 3.12
N HIS A 118 14.78 -1.75 3.48
CA HIS A 118 13.33 -1.74 3.22
C HIS A 118 13.00 -1.71 1.72
N LEU A 119 13.74 -0.91 0.93
CA LEU A 119 13.51 -0.83 -0.52
C LEU A 119 13.85 -2.17 -1.19
N ALA A 120 14.97 -2.80 -0.79
CA ALA A 120 15.36 -4.11 -1.31
C ALA A 120 14.34 -5.20 -0.94
N GLU A 121 13.92 -5.26 0.32
CA GLU A 121 12.99 -6.28 0.81
C GLU A 121 11.61 -6.20 0.15
N LYS A 122 11.14 -4.98 -0.13
CA LYS A 122 9.76 -4.78 -0.58
C LYS A 122 9.63 -4.54 -2.08
N TYR A 123 10.45 -3.65 -2.65
CA TYR A 123 10.19 -3.08 -3.98
C TYR A 123 11.15 -3.57 -5.07
N ASP A 124 12.33 -4.07 -4.72
CA ASP A 124 13.30 -4.53 -5.70
C ASP A 124 12.84 -5.82 -6.40
N TYR A 125 13.56 -6.28 -7.41
CA TYR A 125 13.23 -7.45 -8.23
C TYR A 125 12.99 -8.72 -7.41
N GLY A 126 13.72 -8.91 -6.29
CA GLY A 126 13.51 -9.99 -5.33
C GLY A 126 12.48 -9.71 -4.24
N GLY A 127 11.90 -8.50 -4.20
CA GLY A 127 11.02 -8.05 -3.13
C GLY A 127 9.68 -8.76 -3.07
N TYR A 128 9.03 -8.67 -1.90
CA TYR A 128 7.75 -9.36 -1.68
C TYR A 128 6.56 -8.67 -2.37
N LEU A 129 6.70 -7.40 -2.82
CA LEU A 129 5.63 -6.70 -3.52
C LEU A 129 5.41 -7.34 -4.90
N LYS A 130 4.23 -7.89 -5.10
CA LYS A 130 3.81 -8.45 -6.40
C LYS A 130 2.73 -7.55 -7.02
N LEU A 131 2.84 -7.31 -8.32
CA LEU A 131 1.83 -6.67 -9.14
C LEU A 131 1.19 -7.72 -10.03
N TYR A 132 -0.11 -7.58 -10.28
CA TYR A 132 -0.91 -8.59 -10.97
C TYR A 132 -1.56 -8.07 -12.25
N VAL A 133 -1.47 -6.75 -12.50
CA VAL A 133 -2.05 -6.08 -13.66
C VAL A 133 -0.93 -5.37 -14.43
N PRO A 134 -0.36 -6.03 -15.47
CA PRO A 134 0.80 -5.51 -16.21
C PRO A 134 0.57 -4.13 -16.84
N GLU A 135 -0.67 -3.83 -17.23
CA GLU A 135 -1.07 -2.57 -17.86
C GLU A 135 -1.36 -1.47 -16.82
N SER A 136 -1.16 -1.74 -15.54
CA SER A 136 -1.40 -0.77 -14.50
C SER A 136 -0.34 0.34 -14.49
N ARG A 137 -0.75 1.53 -14.03
CA ARG A 137 0.19 2.62 -13.75
C ARG A 137 1.24 2.19 -12.72
N ASN A 138 0.88 1.31 -11.79
CA ASN A 138 1.78 0.80 -10.77
C ASN A 138 2.96 0.01 -11.34
N ALA A 139 2.75 -0.74 -12.44
CA ALA A 139 3.83 -1.48 -13.10
C ALA A 139 4.92 -0.53 -13.63
N ALA A 140 4.52 0.55 -14.34
CA ALA A 140 5.45 1.56 -14.82
C ALA A 140 6.15 2.30 -13.67
N ASN A 141 5.40 2.66 -12.63
CA ASN A 141 5.92 3.36 -11.45
C ASN A 141 6.88 2.48 -10.64
N LEU A 142 6.61 1.19 -10.50
CA LEU A 142 7.52 0.27 -9.83
C LEU A 142 8.83 0.14 -10.59
N GLN A 143 8.78 0.08 -11.93
CA GLN A 143 10.00 0.08 -12.73
C GLN A 143 10.78 1.39 -12.58
N ALA A 144 10.11 2.52 -12.53
CA ALA A 144 10.75 3.81 -12.29
C ALA A 144 11.41 3.87 -10.90
N LEU A 145 10.75 3.32 -9.86
CA LEU A 145 11.33 3.21 -8.52
C LEU A 145 12.57 2.30 -8.51
N ARG A 146 12.53 1.16 -9.18
CA ARG A 146 13.67 0.24 -9.32
C ARG A 146 14.86 0.89 -10.02
N ASN A 147 14.62 1.70 -11.04
CA ASN A 147 15.67 2.45 -11.70
C ASN A 147 16.36 3.46 -10.75
N ILE A 148 15.62 4.02 -9.78
CA ILE A 148 16.21 4.86 -8.74
C ILE A 148 16.99 4.00 -7.72
N ILE A 149 16.44 2.86 -7.29
CA ILE A 149 17.10 1.95 -6.34
C ILE A 149 18.45 1.46 -6.89
N HIS A 150 18.52 1.18 -8.19
CA HIS A 150 19.73 0.71 -8.87
C HIS A 150 20.67 1.84 -9.35
N ASP A 151 20.40 3.09 -8.97
CA ASP A 151 21.28 4.25 -9.13
C ASP A 151 21.68 4.78 -7.73
N PRO A 152 22.77 4.26 -7.13
CA PRO A 152 23.15 4.56 -5.76
C PRO A 152 23.42 6.04 -5.49
N GLU A 153 24.01 6.76 -6.48
CA GLU A 153 24.30 8.19 -6.35
C GLU A 153 22.99 8.99 -6.34
N ARG A 154 22.12 8.72 -7.27
CA ARG A 154 20.79 9.36 -7.37
C ARG A 154 19.96 9.07 -6.13
N LEU A 155 19.91 7.82 -5.68
CA LEU A 155 19.15 7.43 -4.49
C LEU A 155 19.69 8.12 -3.23
N ARG A 156 21.01 8.21 -3.09
CA ARG A 156 21.64 8.91 -1.96
C ARG A 156 21.29 10.39 -1.95
N ASN A 157 21.39 11.06 -3.09
CA ASN A 157 21.05 12.48 -3.21
C ASN A 157 19.58 12.75 -2.86
N ILE A 158 18.66 11.88 -3.32
CA ILE A 158 17.24 11.97 -2.96
C ILE A 158 17.04 11.75 -1.45
N PHE A 159 17.68 10.74 -0.88
CA PHE A 159 17.58 10.49 0.57
C PHE A 159 18.04 11.69 1.38
N GLU A 160 19.19 12.27 1.06
CA GLU A 160 19.73 13.41 1.79
C GLU A 160 18.81 14.63 1.73
N ALA A 161 18.27 14.92 0.55
CA ALA A 161 17.30 16.02 0.39
C ALA A 161 16.03 15.78 1.20
N LEU A 162 15.46 14.57 1.15
CA LEU A 162 14.27 14.21 1.93
C LEU A 162 14.53 14.22 3.43
N TYR A 163 15.66 13.66 3.87
CA TYR A 163 16.02 13.62 5.28
C TYR A 163 16.14 15.02 5.89
N GLU A 164 16.83 15.93 5.19
CA GLU A 164 16.96 17.33 5.67
C GLU A 164 15.62 18.07 5.64
N GLN A 165 14.76 17.83 4.66
CA GLN A 165 13.44 18.40 4.59
C GLN A 165 12.56 17.95 5.77
N GLU A 166 12.48 16.64 6.01
CA GLU A 166 11.66 16.09 7.10
C GLU A 166 12.20 16.52 8.48
N ARG A 167 13.53 16.65 8.63
CA ARG A 167 14.14 17.17 9.84
C ARG A 167 13.76 18.61 10.13
N GLN A 168 13.59 19.44 9.10
CA GLN A 168 13.15 20.82 9.25
C GLN A 168 11.64 20.90 9.59
N ASP A 169 10.83 20.08 8.94
CA ASP A 169 9.38 20.02 9.17
C ASP A 169 9.04 19.57 10.59
N THR A 170 9.82 18.66 11.19
CA THR A 170 9.66 18.23 12.59
C THR A 170 10.03 19.31 13.59
N HIS A 171 10.76 20.37 13.20
CA HIS A 171 11.06 21.51 14.08
C HIS A 171 10.00 22.61 14.05
N VAL A 172 9.00 22.52 13.16
CA VAL A 172 7.85 23.44 13.19
C VAL A 172 6.86 22.93 14.25
N PRO A 173 6.62 23.68 15.35
CA PRO A 173 5.69 23.24 16.37
C PRO A 173 4.28 23.12 15.75
N PRO A 174 3.48 22.11 16.16
CA PRO A 174 2.12 21.96 15.64
C PRO A 174 1.34 23.25 15.80
N ILE A 175 0.58 23.65 14.78
CA ILE A 175 -0.23 24.90 14.77
C ILE A 175 -1.09 25.03 16.03
N ALA A 176 -1.54 23.89 16.61
CA ALA A 176 -2.26 23.85 17.88
C ALA A 176 -1.46 24.40 19.08
N SER A 177 -0.12 24.42 19.03
CA SER A 177 0.72 25.01 20.08
C SER A 177 0.87 26.55 19.93
N MET A 178 0.62 27.08 18.73
CA MET A 178 0.68 28.52 18.44
C MET A 178 -0.62 29.25 18.80
N LEU A 179 -1.72 28.52 19.01
CA LEU A 179 -3.02 29.07 19.34
C LEU A 179 -3.30 29.14 20.89
N LYS A 180 -2.34 28.68 21.69
CA LYS A 180 -2.41 28.80 23.16
C LYS A 180 -1.54 29.98 23.62
N LYS A 181 -2.01 31.18 23.40
CA LYS A 181 -1.59 32.40 24.14
C LYS A 181 -2.81 33.17 24.58
#